data_0bfe70cb19a4d23cf9bc8752f473526c
#
_entry.id   0bfe70cb19a4d23cf9bc8752f473526c
#
_cell.length_a   1.000
_cell.length_b   1.000
_cell.length_c   1.000
_cell.angle_alpha   90.00
_cell.angle_beta   90.00
_cell.angle_gamma   90.00
#
_symmetry.space_group_name_H-M   'P 1'
#
loop_
_entity.id
_entity.type
_entity.pdbx_description
1 polymer ?
#
loop_
_entity_poly.entity_id
_entity_poly.type
_entity_poly.pdbx_seq_one_letter_code
_entity_poly.pdbx_strand_id
1 'polypeptide(L)'
;MVLGQIMLTNNMESNEGANLGGTISQFYAGKTIFITGVTGFMGKVLLHKLLDSCPSVEKIYVLIRPKRDELPQVRLDKLCEGPLFKNLKETNASSFKKVFAITGDITLPRLGMSDDDFDMVIEKTSLVFHSAATVRFDEELTK
;
A
#
# COMPACT_ATOMS: atom_id res chain seq x y z
N MET A 1 -16.74 8.44 -8.54
CA MET A 1 -16.65 7.87 -7.17
C MET A 1 -15.87 6.58 -7.29
N VAL A 2 -14.57 6.62 -6.92
CA VAL A 2 -13.67 5.46 -7.06
C VAL A 2 -13.85 4.62 -5.80
N LEU A 3 -14.54 3.49 -5.92
CA LEU A 3 -14.61 2.48 -4.88
C LEU A 3 -13.26 1.75 -4.83
N GLY A 4 -12.49 2.01 -3.77
CA GLY A 4 -11.32 1.20 -3.48
C GLY A 4 -11.74 -0.25 -3.20
N GLN A 5 -11.36 -1.15 -4.07
CA GLN A 5 -11.67 -2.56 -3.92
C GLN A 5 -10.66 -3.18 -2.94
N ILE A 6 -11.15 -3.71 -1.83
CA ILE A 6 -10.34 -4.48 -0.86
C ILE A 6 -10.38 -5.94 -1.32
N MET A 7 -9.26 -6.47 -1.78
CA MET A 7 -9.11 -7.90 -1.99
C MET A 7 -8.50 -8.54 -0.76
N LEU A 8 -9.24 -9.46 -0.16
CA LEU A 8 -8.75 -10.35 0.89
C LEU A 8 -8.20 -11.60 0.21
N THR A 9 -6.88 -11.79 0.28
CA THR A 9 -6.28 -13.06 -0.11
C THR A 9 -6.41 -14.03 1.05
N ASN A 10 -7.16 -15.11 0.84
CA ASN A 10 -7.40 -16.14 1.84
C ASN A 10 -6.15 -17.00 2.05
N ASN A 11 -5.44 -16.78 3.14
CA ASN A 11 -4.92 -17.90 3.94
C ASN A 11 -5.79 -17.95 5.20
N MET A 12 -7.01 -18.45 5.04
CA MET A 12 -7.89 -18.74 6.16
C MET A 12 -7.60 -20.15 6.65
N GLU A 13 -6.72 -20.27 7.62
CA GLU A 13 -6.94 -21.31 8.63
C GLU A 13 -8.17 -20.87 9.43
N SER A 14 -9.13 -21.78 9.47
CA SER A 14 -10.40 -21.65 10.16
C SER A 14 -10.19 -21.27 11.63
N ASN A 15 -10.38 -20.01 11.97
CA ASN A 15 -10.54 -19.57 13.34
C ASN A 15 -11.99 -19.11 13.50
N GLU A 16 -12.88 -20.05 13.79
CA GLU A 16 -14.23 -19.78 14.24
C GLU A 16 -14.15 -19.02 15.57
N GLY A 17 -14.68 -17.80 15.57
CA GLY A 17 -14.80 -16.98 16.77
C GLY A 17 -14.07 -15.65 16.73
N ALA A 18 -14.01 -14.96 15.58
CA ALA A 18 -13.55 -13.58 15.53
C ALA A 18 -14.50 -12.70 16.36
N ASN A 19 -14.08 -12.39 17.57
CA ASN A 19 -14.68 -11.39 18.43
C ASN A 19 -14.66 -10.04 17.67
N LEU A 20 -15.80 -9.60 17.15
CA LEU A 20 -16.01 -8.36 16.42
C LEU A 20 -15.78 -7.09 17.28
N GLY A 21 -15.23 -7.23 18.48
CA GLY A 21 -14.92 -6.14 19.41
C GLY A 21 -13.51 -5.55 19.33
N GLY A 22 -12.66 -5.99 18.39
CA GLY A 22 -11.31 -5.48 18.22
C GLY A 22 -11.28 -4.08 17.59
N THR A 23 -10.31 -3.25 17.98
CA THR A 23 -10.08 -1.95 17.32
C THR A 23 -9.53 -2.13 15.91
N ILE A 24 -9.69 -1.12 15.05
CA ILE A 24 -9.09 -1.11 13.69
C ILE A 24 -7.58 -1.37 13.76
N SER A 25 -6.89 -0.77 14.74
CA SER A 25 -5.44 -1.00 14.93
C SER A 25 -5.10 -2.47 15.25
N GLN A 26 -5.92 -3.13 16.04
CA GLN A 26 -5.74 -4.57 16.35
C GLN A 26 -5.95 -5.44 15.11
N PHE A 27 -6.91 -5.09 14.24
CA PHE A 27 -7.12 -5.81 12.99
C PHE A 27 -5.87 -5.80 12.09
N TYR A 28 -5.14 -4.68 12.05
CA TYR A 28 -3.93 -4.54 11.23
C TYR A 28 -2.65 -5.04 11.93
N ALA A 29 -2.69 -5.39 13.21
CA ALA A 29 -1.51 -5.84 13.94
C ALA A 29 -0.88 -7.09 13.29
N GLY A 30 0.43 -7.05 13.08
CA GLY A 30 1.21 -8.13 12.47
C GLY A 30 0.93 -8.40 10.99
N LYS A 31 0.09 -7.58 10.34
CA LYS A 31 -0.23 -7.75 8.92
C LYS A 31 0.74 -7.02 8.02
N THR A 32 1.03 -7.64 6.89
CA THR A 32 1.73 -7.03 5.77
C THR A 32 0.72 -6.54 4.74
N ILE A 33 0.85 -5.28 4.35
CA ILE A 33 -0.11 -4.60 3.47
C ILE A 33 0.58 -4.26 2.15
N PHE A 34 -0.11 -4.48 1.03
CA PHE A 34 0.30 -4.01 -0.28
C PHE A 34 -0.63 -2.91 -0.78
N ILE A 35 -0.07 -1.76 -1.21
CA ILE A 35 -0.85 -0.60 -1.65
C ILE A 35 -0.43 -0.21 -3.06
N THR A 36 -1.40 -0.08 -3.96
CA THR A 36 -1.20 0.58 -5.25
C THR A 36 -1.76 2.00 -5.23
N GLY A 37 -1.21 2.89 -6.06
CA GLY A 37 -1.71 4.27 -6.16
C GLY A 37 -1.30 5.20 -5.02
N VAL A 38 -0.25 4.86 -4.25
CA VAL A 38 0.24 5.64 -3.12
C VAL A 38 0.69 7.05 -3.49
N THR A 39 1.05 7.30 -4.74
CA THR A 39 1.43 8.63 -5.24
C THR A 39 0.23 9.55 -5.49
N GLY A 40 -0.98 8.99 -5.55
CA GLY A 40 -2.23 9.74 -5.65
C GLY A 40 -2.70 10.29 -4.30
N PHE A 41 -3.75 11.11 -4.31
CA PHE A 41 -4.29 11.74 -3.10
C PHE A 41 -4.76 10.70 -2.08
N MET A 42 -5.65 9.79 -2.49
CA MET A 42 -6.22 8.77 -1.59
C MET A 42 -5.15 7.83 -1.03
N GLY A 43 -4.22 7.39 -1.88
CA GLY A 43 -3.14 6.49 -1.44
C GLY A 43 -2.20 7.13 -0.42
N LYS A 44 -1.90 8.44 -0.55
CA LYS A 44 -1.12 9.19 0.46
C LYS A 44 -1.84 9.26 1.79
N VAL A 45 -3.13 9.60 1.77
CA VAL A 45 -3.96 9.70 2.98
C VAL A 45 -4.08 8.34 3.66
N LEU A 46 -4.28 7.27 2.89
CA LEU A 46 -4.33 5.91 3.41
C LEU A 46 -3.00 5.51 4.06
N LEU A 47 -1.87 5.73 3.37
CA LEU A 47 -0.55 5.45 3.92
C LEU A 47 -0.32 6.21 5.22
N HIS A 48 -0.60 7.51 5.24
CA HIS A 48 -0.49 8.33 6.45
C HIS A 48 -1.34 7.74 7.58
N LYS A 49 -2.60 7.40 7.33
CA LYS A 49 -3.51 6.88 8.34
C LYS A 49 -3.06 5.54 8.90
N LEU A 50 -2.55 4.64 8.07
CA LEU A 50 -2.00 3.37 8.51
C LEU A 50 -0.77 3.56 9.43
N LEU A 51 0.14 4.45 9.04
CA LEU A 51 1.35 4.73 9.84
C LEU A 51 1.05 5.43 11.17
N ASP A 52 0.05 6.32 11.17
CA ASP A 52 -0.37 7.07 12.34
C ASP A 52 -1.17 6.20 13.35
N SER A 53 -2.16 5.46 12.84
CA SER A 53 -3.17 4.82 13.68
C SER A 53 -2.99 3.32 13.86
N CYS A 54 -2.09 2.68 13.09
CA CYS A 54 -1.85 1.23 13.12
C CYS A 54 -0.35 0.92 13.37
N PRO A 55 0.20 1.27 14.54
CA PRO A 55 1.63 1.15 14.81
C PRO A 55 2.14 -0.30 14.79
N SER A 56 1.25 -1.27 14.97
CA SER A 56 1.58 -2.69 14.98
C SER A 56 1.50 -3.37 13.61
N VAL A 57 1.26 -2.64 12.52
CA VAL A 57 1.43 -3.16 11.14
C VAL A 57 2.87 -3.64 10.98
N GLU A 58 3.06 -4.81 10.38
CA GLU A 58 4.39 -5.38 10.20
C GLU A 58 5.16 -4.67 9.08
N LYS A 59 4.58 -4.68 7.85
CA LYS A 59 5.19 -4.06 6.66
C LYS A 59 4.12 -3.46 5.75
N ILE A 60 4.52 -2.44 5.00
CA ILE A 60 3.70 -1.84 3.95
C ILE A 60 4.54 -1.78 2.68
N TYR A 61 4.15 -2.57 1.69
CA TYR A 61 4.71 -2.49 0.35
C TYR A 61 3.88 -1.54 -0.49
N VAL A 62 4.52 -0.62 -1.20
CA VAL A 62 3.84 0.37 -2.04
C VAL A 62 4.32 0.26 -3.48
N LEU A 63 3.40 0.01 -4.42
CA LEU A 63 3.72 -0.06 -5.84
C LEU A 63 3.92 1.34 -6.38
N ILE A 64 5.11 1.59 -6.91
CA ILE A 64 5.48 2.90 -7.48
C ILE A 64 6.00 2.71 -8.90
N ARG A 65 5.33 3.37 -9.85
CA ARG A 65 5.74 3.36 -11.26
C ARG A 65 7.11 4.02 -11.40
N PRO A 66 8.07 3.41 -12.11
CA PRO A 66 9.33 4.06 -12.39
C PRO A 66 9.12 5.33 -13.24
N LYS A 67 9.94 6.34 -13.01
CA LYS A 67 10.03 7.56 -13.82
C LYS A 67 11.42 7.64 -14.42
N ARG A 68 11.58 8.29 -15.59
CA ARG A 68 12.80 8.25 -16.41
C ARG A 68 14.11 8.46 -15.64
N ASP A 69 14.11 9.31 -14.62
CA ASP A 69 15.32 9.70 -13.89
C ASP A 69 15.19 9.49 -12.37
N GLU A 70 14.21 8.68 -11.91
CA GLU A 70 13.89 8.63 -10.50
C GLU A 70 13.49 7.21 -10.06
N LEU A 71 14.29 6.65 -9.18
CA LEU A 71 14.00 5.33 -8.59
C LEU A 71 12.74 5.38 -7.72
N PRO A 72 11.96 4.28 -7.68
CA PRO A 72 10.75 4.20 -6.85
C PRO A 72 10.97 4.53 -5.39
N GLN A 73 12.09 4.13 -4.79
CA GLN A 73 12.43 4.46 -3.41
C GLN A 73 12.63 5.97 -3.22
N VAL A 74 13.34 6.64 -4.11
CA VAL A 74 13.53 8.10 -4.06
C VAL A 74 12.19 8.84 -4.16
N ARG A 75 11.27 8.32 -4.99
CA ARG A 75 9.92 8.87 -5.10
C ARG A 75 9.10 8.68 -3.82
N LEU A 76 9.24 7.52 -3.17
CA LEU A 76 8.62 7.26 -1.86
C LEU A 76 9.18 8.22 -0.80
N ASP A 77 10.50 8.38 -0.75
CA ASP A 77 11.14 9.26 0.23
C ASP A 77 10.66 10.71 0.09
N LYS A 78 10.64 11.22 -1.15
CA LYS A 78 10.08 12.56 -1.44
C LYS A 78 8.59 12.68 -1.08
N LEU A 79 7.81 11.64 -1.33
CA LEU A 79 6.40 11.61 -0.93
C LEU A 79 6.25 11.73 0.58
N CYS A 80 7.06 10.99 1.33
CA CYS A 80 7.07 11.02 2.79
C CYS A 80 7.66 12.32 3.38
N GLU A 81 8.39 13.11 2.59
CA GLU A 81 8.85 14.45 2.97
C GLU A 81 7.79 15.53 2.80
N GLY A 82 6.69 15.20 2.15
CA GLY A 82 5.60 16.12 1.92
C GLY A 82 4.90 16.60 3.20
N PRO A 83 4.18 17.71 3.13
CA PRO A 83 3.57 18.37 4.30
C PRO A 83 2.59 17.48 5.05
N LEU A 84 1.93 16.52 4.38
CA LEU A 84 1.03 15.56 5.01
C LEU A 84 1.73 14.72 6.08
N PHE A 85 2.99 14.35 5.86
CA PHE A 85 3.74 13.45 6.74
C PHE A 85 4.61 14.19 7.77
N LYS A 86 4.69 15.52 7.72
CA LYS A 86 5.58 16.32 8.56
C LYS A 86 5.39 16.02 10.05
N ASN A 87 4.17 16.14 10.54
CA ASN A 87 3.88 15.88 11.95
C ASN A 87 4.20 14.43 12.35
N LEU A 88 3.86 13.46 11.50
CA LEU A 88 4.13 12.06 11.76
C LEU A 88 5.64 11.77 11.80
N LYS A 89 6.45 12.42 10.97
CA LYS A 89 7.92 12.33 11.06
C LYS A 89 8.47 12.86 12.36
N GLU A 90 7.91 13.94 12.88
CA GLU A 90 8.34 14.54 14.15
C GLU A 90 7.94 13.67 15.36
N THR A 91 6.77 13.05 15.31
CA THR A 91 6.21 12.29 16.44
C THR A 91 6.55 10.78 16.38
N ASN A 92 6.65 10.19 15.18
CA ASN A 92 6.86 8.75 15.00
C ASN A 92 7.66 8.43 13.72
N ALA A 93 8.89 8.93 13.64
CA ALA A 93 9.78 8.68 12.48
C ALA A 93 10.04 7.18 12.24
N SER A 94 9.97 6.35 13.27
CA SER A 94 10.22 4.90 13.16
C SER A 94 9.17 4.18 12.32
N SER A 95 7.95 4.70 12.21
CA SER A 95 6.88 4.09 11.42
C SER A 95 7.23 3.98 9.93
N PHE A 96 8.02 4.92 9.41
CA PHE A 96 8.44 4.93 8.01
C PHE A 96 9.39 3.78 7.64
N LYS A 97 10.09 3.19 8.62
CA LYS A 97 10.99 2.03 8.39
C LYS A 97 10.25 0.78 7.93
N LYS A 98 8.92 0.76 8.04
CA LYS A 98 8.07 -0.36 7.62
C LYS A 98 7.57 -0.22 6.18
N VAL A 99 7.85 0.90 5.51
CA VAL A 99 7.35 1.19 4.16
C VAL A 99 8.44 0.92 3.14
N PHE A 100 8.12 0.10 2.14
CA PHE A 100 9.04 -0.33 1.10
C PHE A 100 8.45 -0.08 -0.28
N ALA A 101 9.22 0.59 -1.14
CA ALA A 101 8.82 0.79 -2.52
C ALA A 101 9.06 -0.48 -3.35
N ILE A 102 8.03 -0.91 -4.08
CA ILE A 102 8.13 -1.96 -5.10
C ILE A 102 7.98 -1.30 -6.47
N THR A 103 8.89 -1.63 -7.37
CA THR A 103 8.83 -1.16 -8.76
C THR A 103 7.73 -1.87 -9.50
N GLY A 104 6.83 -1.12 -10.16
CA GLY A 104 5.82 -1.74 -11.02
C GLY A 104 4.86 -0.76 -11.64
N ASP A 105 4.01 -1.28 -12.52
CA ASP A 105 2.98 -0.54 -13.24
C ASP A 105 1.72 -1.40 -13.36
N ILE A 106 0.59 -0.92 -12.85
CA ILE A 106 -0.69 -1.64 -12.85
C ILE A 106 -1.22 -1.96 -14.25
N THR A 107 -0.70 -1.29 -15.29
CA THR A 107 -1.10 -1.52 -16.69
C THR A 107 -0.38 -2.71 -17.34
N LEU A 108 0.61 -3.27 -16.66
CA LEU A 108 1.41 -4.37 -17.16
C LEU A 108 1.02 -5.71 -16.52
N PRO A 109 1.26 -6.85 -17.22
CA PRO A 109 1.11 -8.16 -16.62
C PRO A 109 1.91 -8.29 -15.32
N ARG A 110 1.39 -9.00 -14.32
CA ARG A 110 2.00 -9.15 -12.98
C ARG A 110 2.34 -7.80 -12.33
N LEU A 111 1.57 -6.75 -12.65
CA LEU A 111 1.77 -5.36 -12.21
C LEU A 111 3.16 -4.79 -12.59
N GLY A 112 3.81 -5.33 -13.62
CA GLY A 112 5.13 -4.89 -14.05
C GLY A 112 6.23 -5.06 -12.98
N MET A 113 6.01 -5.90 -11.98
CA MET A 113 7.00 -6.25 -10.96
C MET A 113 8.01 -7.28 -11.52
N SER A 114 9.19 -7.33 -10.91
CA SER A 114 10.09 -8.47 -11.10
C SER A 114 9.47 -9.76 -10.58
N ASP A 115 9.94 -10.93 -11.04
CA ASP A 115 9.42 -12.21 -10.56
C ASP A 115 9.65 -12.37 -9.05
N ASP A 116 10.82 -11.97 -8.56
CA ASP A 116 11.17 -12.04 -7.14
C ASP A 116 10.25 -11.13 -6.29
N ASP A 117 10.02 -9.88 -6.72
CA ASP A 117 9.11 -8.96 -6.03
C ASP A 117 7.67 -9.44 -6.04
N PHE A 118 7.22 -10.00 -7.18
CA PHE A 118 5.87 -10.51 -7.32
C PHE A 118 5.62 -11.70 -6.40
N ASP A 119 6.53 -12.67 -6.38
CA ASP A 119 6.44 -13.86 -5.54
C ASP A 119 6.52 -13.48 -4.04
N MET A 120 7.42 -12.55 -3.69
CA MET A 120 7.53 -12.01 -2.33
C MET A 120 6.23 -11.30 -1.89
N VAL A 121 5.63 -10.48 -2.76
CA VAL A 121 4.39 -9.78 -2.46
C VAL A 121 3.24 -10.77 -2.27
N ILE A 122 3.12 -11.80 -3.12
CA ILE A 122 2.09 -12.83 -2.97
C ILE A 122 2.26 -13.61 -1.67
N GLU A 123 3.49 -14.02 -1.35
CA GLU A 123 3.75 -14.84 -0.16
C GLU A 123 3.52 -14.05 1.14
N LYS A 124 3.93 -12.78 1.19
CA LYS A 124 3.99 -11.99 2.42
C LYS A 124 2.75 -11.15 2.68
N THR A 125 1.97 -10.82 1.65
CA THR A 125 0.88 -9.85 1.77
C THR A 125 -0.37 -10.49 2.38
N SER A 126 -0.85 -9.89 3.47
CA SER A 126 -2.13 -10.26 4.10
C SER A 126 -3.31 -9.44 3.57
N LEU A 127 -3.08 -8.21 3.13
CA LEU A 127 -4.12 -7.26 2.71
C LEU A 127 -3.64 -6.42 1.52
N VAL A 128 -4.54 -6.18 0.57
CA VAL A 128 -4.27 -5.33 -0.59
C VAL A 128 -5.22 -4.14 -0.60
N PHE A 129 -4.66 -2.94 -0.74
CA PHE A 129 -5.40 -1.73 -1.06
C PHE A 129 -5.09 -1.29 -2.50
N HIS A 130 -6.09 -1.35 -3.36
CA HIS A 130 -5.94 -0.88 -4.73
C HIS A 130 -6.59 0.50 -4.87
N SER A 131 -5.79 1.56 -4.80
CA SER A 131 -6.23 2.96 -4.96
C SER A 131 -5.69 3.61 -6.24
N ALA A 132 -4.99 2.85 -7.07
CA ALA A 132 -4.57 3.32 -8.37
C ALA A 132 -5.77 3.36 -9.32
N ALA A 133 -5.99 4.51 -9.94
CA ALA A 133 -7.04 4.72 -10.92
C ALA A 133 -6.61 5.76 -11.95
N THR A 134 -7.18 5.70 -13.15
CA THR A 134 -7.13 6.80 -14.10
C THR A 134 -8.30 7.75 -13.85
N VAL A 135 -8.05 9.05 -14.02
CA VAL A 135 -9.10 10.09 -14.03
C VAL A 135 -9.41 10.53 -15.47
N ARG A 136 -8.82 9.85 -16.44
CA ARG A 136 -9.15 10.07 -17.87
C ARG A 136 -10.35 9.23 -18.21
N PHE A 137 -11.49 9.89 -18.40
CA PHE A 137 -12.76 9.25 -18.72
C PHE A 137 -12.93 8.96 -20.23
N ASP A 138 -11.94 9.34 -21.04
CA ASP A 138 -11.83 9.15 -22.48
C ASP A 138 -10.89 8.01 -22.89
N GLU A 139 -10.33 7.27 -21.93
CA GLU A 139 -9.52 6.08 -22.22
C GLU A 139 -10.41 4.94 -22.70
N GLU A 140 -10.00 4.26 -23.76
CA GLU A 140 -10.64 3.03 -24.23
C GLU A 140 -10.60 1.95 -23.15
N LEU A 141 -11.73 1.27 -22.93
CA LEU A 141 -11.78 0.08 -22.09
C LEU A 141 -11.00 -1.04 -22.79
N THR A 142 -9.76 -1.22 -22.40
CA THR A 142 -8.99 -2.39 -22.83
C THR A 142 -9.60 -3.63 -22.17
N LYS A 143 -10.01 -4.58 -23.02
CA LYS A 143 -10.58 -5.87 -22.64
C LYS A 143 -9.55 -6.77 -21.97
#